data_984cba225829a15ef782cf5361082d89
#
_entry.id   984cba225829a15ef782cf5361082d89
#
_cell.length_a   1.000
_cell.length_b   1.000
_cell.length_c   1.000
_cell.angle_alpha   90.00
_cell.angle_beta   90.00
_cell.angle_gamma   90.00
#
_symmetry.space_group_name_H-M   'P 1'
#
loop_
_entity.id
_entity.type
_entity.pdbx_description
1 polymer ?
#
loop_
_entity_poly.entity_id
_entity_poly.type
_entity_poly.pdbx_seq_one_letter_code
_entity_poly.pdbx_strand_id
1 'polypeptide(L)'
;DPVGGETVIPDPVEVLSVDTVRFTRFGYGGYEYPSIRLYVRFRDKPDKRNYYRLIIEKQTEFQKGDSVITCSSMYRSELNYTDWLGVVYEDPVFRSTVTNPVIEQLDGTTCRGTFTDDMFDGKDYTVRSSFWPVDSSFKGDSVTTTVHYDIRLMAISEEYYRYLVV
;
A
#
# COMPACT_ATOMS: atom_id res chain seq x y z
N ASP A 1 -4.29 -33.06 18.25
CA ASP A 1 -3.65 -33.32 16.94
C ASP A 1 -3.01 -32.01 16.47
N PRO A 2 -1.74 -32.06 16.02
CA PRO A 2 -1.12 -30.87 15.45
C PRO A 2 -1.83 -30.51 14.14
N VAL A 3 -2.41 -29.31 14.07
CA VAL A 3 -2.93 -28.78 12.81
C VAL A 3 -1.73 -28.33 11.98
N GLY A 4 -1.31 -29.14 11.05
CA GLY A 4 -0.29 -28.80 10.06
C GLY A 4 -0.97 -28.15 8.84
N GLY A 5 -0.47 -27.01 8.41
CA GLY A 5 -0.82 -26.38 7.15
C GLY A 5 0.40 -26.29 6.27
N GLU A 6 0.29 -26.71 5.01
CA GLU A 6 1.30 -26.44 3.99
C GLU A 6 0.85 -25.22 3.19
N THR A 7 1.75 -24.25 3.00
CA THR A 7 1.54 -23.14 2.09
C THR A 7 2.74 -23.00 1.16
N VAL A 8 2.48 -22.66 -0.09
CA VAL A 8 3.52 -22.38 -1.07
C VAL A 8 3.85 -20.90 -1.01
N ILE A 9 5.12 -20.58 -0.80
CA ILE A 9 5.61 -19.20 -0.91
C ILE A 9 5.74 -18.89 -2.41
N PRO A 10 4.97 -17.91 -2.93
CA PRO A 10 5.06 -17.52 -4.32
C PRO A 10 6.43 -16.94 -4.66
N ASP A 11 6.81 -17.02 -5.92
CA ASP A 11 8.01 -16.35 -6.41
C ASP A 11 7.89 -14.81 -6.29
N PRO A 12 9.01 -14.11 -6.15
CA PRO A 12 9.02 -12.65 -6.17
C PRO A 12 8.38 -12.06 -7.43
N VAL A 13 7.72 -10.91 -7.28
CA VAL A 13 7.16 -10.14 -8.39
C VAL A 13 8.26 -9.42 -9.15
N GLU A 14 8.27 -9.51 -10.49
CA GLU A 14 9.15 -8.72 -11.33
C GLU A 14 8.61 -7.29 -11.46
N VAL A 15 9.10 -6.37 -10.63
CA VAL A 15 8.76 -4.94 -10.72
C VAL A 15 9.58 -4.31 -11.85
N LEU A 16 8.91 -3.69 -12.82
CA LEU A 16 9.53 -3.08 -14.01
C LEU A 16 9.83 -1.59 -13.80
N SER A 17 8.92 -0.85 -13.15
CA SER A 17 9.13 0.54 -12.78
C SER A 17 8.27 0.96 -11.60
N VAL A 18 8.71 2.01 -10.90
CA VAL A 18 7.94 2.71 -9.86
C VAL A 18 8.02 4.21 -10.16
N ASP A 19 6.87 4.83 -10.38
CA ASP A 19 6.75 6.24 -10.69
C ASP A 19 5.82 6.93 -9.69
N THR A 20 6.08 8.21 -9.41
CA THR A 20 5.26 9.00 -8.48
C THR A 20 4.91 10.36 -9.07
N VAL A 21 3.68 10.83 -8.77
CA VAL A 21 3.21 12.15 -9.16
C VAL A 21 2.59 12.85 -7.95
N ARG A 22 3.02 14.09 -7.68
CA ARG A 22 2.39 14.93 -6.65
C ARG A 22 1.12 15.56 -7.23
N PHE A 23 0.06 15.56 -6.43
CA PHE A 23 -1.21 16.19 -6.79
C PHE A 23 -1.95 16.66 -5.53
N THR A 24 -2.99 17.46 -5.73
CA THR A 24 -3.87 17.89 -4.66
C THR A 24 -5.15 17.06 -4.69
N ARG A 25 -5.51 16.51 -3.54
CA ARG A 25 -6.79 15.82 -3.35
C ARG A 25 -7.74 16.74 -2.60
N PHE A 26 -9.01 16.72 -3.02
CA PHE A 26 -10.10 17.37 -2.29
C PHE A 26 -10.74 16.35 -1.35
N GLY A 27 -10.77 16.67 -0.06
CA GLY A 27 -11.43 15.87 0.95
C GLY A 27 -12.83 16.37 1.26
N TYR A 28 -13.44 15.74 2.27
CA TYR A 28 -14.74 16.15 2.76
C TYR A 28 -14.70 17.62 3.27
N GLY A 29 -15.69 18.43 2.89
CA GLY A 29 -15.72 19.84 3.25
C GLY A 29 -14.89 20.76 2.35
N GLY A 30 -14.33 20.25 1.24
CA GLY A 30 -13.56 21.05 0.26
C GLY A 30 -12.13 21.35 0.69
N TYR A 31 -11.63 20.71 1.74
CA TYR A 31 -10.23 20.84 2.14
C TYR A 31 -9.29 20.21 1.11
N GLU A 32 -8.21 20.93 0.82
CA GLU A 32 -7.16 20.46 -0.09
C GLU A 32 -6.07 19.73 0.70
N TYR A 33 -5.74 18.53 0.23
CA TYR A 33 -4.67 17.72 0.82
C TYR A 33 -3.59 17.43 -0.22
N PRO A 34 -2.30 17.76 0.06
CA PRO A 34 -1.21 17.32 -0.79
C PRO A 34 -1.17 15.80 -0.78
N SER A 35 -1.07 15.19 -1.94
CA SER A 35 -1.07 13.73 -2.08
C SER A 35 -0.01 13.29 -3.08
N ILE A 36 0.47 12.07 -2.94
CA ILE A 36 1.37 11.42 -3.88
C ILE A 36 0.61 10.26 -4.52
N ARG A 37 0.54 10.25 -5.85
CA ARG A 37 0.05 9.10 -6.61
C ARG A 37 1.22 8.24 -6.99
N LEU A 38 1.08 6.95 -6.76
CA LEU A 38 2.05 5.90 -7.02
C LEU A 38 1.57 5.04 -8.19
N TYR A 39 2.49 4.75 -9.10
CA TYR A 39 2.32 3.83 -10.20
C TYR A 39 3.38 2.75 -10.08
N VAL A 40 2.98 1.50 -9.89
CA VAL A 40 3.88 0.35 -9.84
C VAL A 40 3.60 -0.54 -11.04
N ARG A 41 4.53 -0.54 -12.00
CA ARG A 41 4.46 -1.42 -13.17
C ARG A 41 5.20 -2.71 -12.88
N PHE A 42 4.57 -3.83 -13.14
CA PHE A 42 5.12 -5.15 -12.91
C PHE A 42 4.67 -6.13 -14.00
N ARG A 43 5.35 -7.27 -14.05
CA ARG A 43 5.01 -8.37 -14.96
C ARG A 43 4.28 -9.46 -14.20
N ASP A 44 3.12 -9.84 -14.71
CA ASP A 44 2.37 -10.97 -14.23
C ASP A 44 2.84 -12.27 -14.89
N LYS A 45 2.75 -13.39 -14.16
CA LYS A 45 3.07 -14.72 -14.68
C LYS A 45 1.83 -15.35 -15.28
N PRO A 46 1.87 -15.80 -16.55
CA PRO A 46 0.74 -16.51 -17.16
C PRO A 46 0.53 -17.87 -16.51
N ASP A 47 -0.51 -18.56 -16.93
CA ASP A 47 -0.82 -19.97 -16.70
C ASP A 47 -1.49 -20.33 -15.37
N LYS A 48 -1.66 -19.39 -14.44
CA LYS A 48 -2.42 -19.61 -13.20
C LYS A 48 -2.92 -18.29 -12.62
N ARG A 49 -3.98 -18.35 -11.84
CA ARG A 49 -4.44 -17.21 -11.08
C ARG A 49 -3.41 -16.79 -10.04
N ASN A 50 -3.01 -15.54 -10.09
CA ASN A 50 -2.05 -14.93 -9.17
C ASN A 50 -2.75 -13.97 -8.22
N TYR A 51 -2.20 -13.89 -6.99
CA TYR A 51 -2.68 -13.02 -5.92
C TYR A 51 -1.57 -12.09 -5.50
N TYR A 52 -1.89 -10.82 -5.35
CA TYR A 52 -0.92 -9.77 -5.07
C TYR A 52 -1.31 -8.95 -3.86
N ARG A 53 -0.30 -8.31 -3.27
CA ARG A 53 -0.47 -7.34 -2.21
C ARG A 53 0.48 -6.18 -2.37
N LEU A 54 -0.08 -4.94 -2.37
CA LEU A 54 0.67 -3.69 -2.35
C LEU A 54 0.65 -3.12 -0.93
N ILE A 55 1.83 -2.90 -0.36
CA ILE A 55 2.02 -2.30 0.97
C ILE A 55 2.84 -1.03 0.82
N ILE A 56 2.46 0.03 1.53
CA ILE A 56 3.20 1.27 1.64
C ILE A 56 3.48 1.49 3.12
N GLU A 57 4.76 1.50 3.51
CA GLU A 57 5.21 1.75 4.88
C GLU A 57 5.93 3.09 4.96
N LYS A 58 5.78 3.78 6.08
CA LYS A 58 6.43 5.07 6.35
C LYS A 58 7.42 4.92 7.48
N GLN A 59 8.63 5.43 7.28
CA GLN A 59 9.65 5.58 8.31
C GLN A 59 10.05 7.05 8.41
N THR A 60 10.09 7.61 9.62
CA THR A 60 10.51 8.98 9.86
C THR A 60 11.82 9.00 10.63
N GLU A 61 12.78 9.76 10.13
CA GLU A 61 14.07 9.99 10.72
C GLU A 61 14.18 11.46 11.16
N PHE A 62 14.58 11.69 12.41
CA PHE A 62 14.82 13.02 12.97
C PHE A 62 16.32 13.18 13.24
N GLN A 63 16.91 14.20 12.67
CA GLN A 63 18.32 14.54 12.89
C GLN A 63 18.44 15.87 13.64
N LYS A 64 19.15 15.86 14.76
CA LYS A 64 19.52 17.06 15.53
C LYS A 64 21.02 17.06 15.79
N GLY A 65 21.76 17.94 15.08
CA GLY A 65 23.22 17.92 15.10
C GLY A 65 23.74 16.57 14.60
N ASP A 66 24.63 15.95 15.38
CA ASP A 66 25.21 14.64 15.07
C ASP A 66 24.35 13.45 15.54
N SER A 67 23.22 13.72 16.20
CA SER A 67 22.33 12.69 16.72
C SER A 67 21.19 12.39 15.73
N VAL A 68 21.05 11.12 15.39
CA VAL A 68 19.94 10.61 14.54
C VAL A 68 19.02 9.78 15.42
N ILE A 69 17.75 10.12 15.44
CA ILE A 69 16.70 9.34 16.10
C ILE A 69 15.77 8.83 15.00
N THR A 70 15.75 7.53 14.82
CA THR A 70 14.85 6.88 13.88
C THR A 70 13.59 6.46 14.63
N CYS A 71 12.48 7.08 14.33
CA CYS A 71 11.17 6.61 14.74
C CYS A 71 10.57 5.80 13.61
N SER A 72 10.73 4.49 13.67
CA SER A 72 9.91 3.59 12.88
C SER A 72 8.53 3.53 13.52
N SER A 73 7.70 4.53 13.26
CA SER A 73 6.28 4.28 13.39
C SER A 73 5.94 3.33 12.26
N MET A 74 5.90 2.04 12.56
CA MET A 74 5.32 1.02 11.70
C MET A 74 3.83 1.32 11.57
N TYR A 75 3.48 2.35 10.83
CA TYR A 75 2.13 2.52 10.34
C TYR A 75 2.00 1.60 9.12
N ARG A 76 1.78 0.32 9.42
CA ARG A 76 1.36 -0.62 8.41
C ARG A 76 -0.03 -0.23 7.97
N SER A 77 -0.24 -0.14 6.68
CA SER A 77 -1.59 -0.10 6.08
C SER A 77 -2.49 -1.28 6.51
N GLU A 78 -1.93 -2.24 7.22
CA GLU A 78 -2.58 -3.44 7.75
C GLU A 78 -3.40 -3.21 9.01
N LEU A 79 -3.08 -2.18 9.78
CA LEU A 79 -3.72 -1.94 11.07
C LEU A 79 -4.73 -0.81 10.93
N ASN A 80 -5.93 -1.19 10.50
CA ASN A 80 -7.21 -0.54 10.71
C ASN A 80 -7.25 0.85 11.34
N TYR A 81 -8.11 1.72 10.81
CA TYR A 81 -8.73 2.90 11.42
C TYR A 81 -7.86 4.10 11.75
N THR A 82 -6.56 3.95 11.81
CA THR A 82 -5.62 5.04 12.08
C THR A 82 -4.49 5.08 11.07
N ASP A 83 -4.76 4.69 9.83
CA ASP A 83 -3.79 4.84 8.76
C ASP A 83 -3.64 6.32 8.40
N TRP A 84 -2.83 6.99 9.18
CA TRP A 84 -2.50 8.39 9.00
C TRP A 84 -1.83 8.68 7.65
N LEU A 85 -1.42 7.64 6.92
CA LEU A 85 -0.97 7.78 5.54
C LEU A 85 -2.13 8.02 4.58
N GLY A 86 -3.35 7.68 4.99
CA GLY A 86 -4.52 7.82 4.12
C GLY A 86 -4.30 7.17 2.76
N VAL A 87 -3.84 5.92 2.75
CA VAL A 87 -3.63 5.16 1.50
C VAL A 87 -4.99 4.94 0.84
N VAL A 88 -5.07 5.30 -0.43
CA VAL A 88 -6.25 5.04 -1.26
C VAL A 88 -5.86 4.17 -2.43
N TYR A 89 -6.47 3.01 -2.50
CA TYR A 89 -6.30 2.04 -3.56
C TYR A 89 -7.22 2.43 -4.74
N GLU A 90 -6.68 3.25 -5.66
CA GLU A 90 -7.48 3.88 -6.74
C GLU A 90 -7.75 2.94 -7.92
N ASP A 91 -6.95 1.89 -8.06
CA ASP A 91 -7.03 1.01 -9.21
C ASP A 91 -8.26 0.10 -9.15
N PRO A 92 -8.94 -0.16 -10.29
CA PRO A 92 -10.08 -1.08 -10.34
C PRO A 92 -9.79 -2.49 -9.85
N VAL A 93 -8.55 -2.98 -9.93
CA VAL A 93 -8.17 -4.32 -9.45
C VAL A 93 -8.43 -4.52 -7.96
N PHE A 94 -8.37 -3.44 -7.15
CA PHE A 94 -8.66 -3.53 -5.73
C PHE A 94 -10.17 -3.67 -5.43
N ARG A 95 -11.03 -3.29 -6.36
CA ARG A 95 -12.49 -3.37 -6.20
C ARG A 95 -13.04 -4.78 -6.38
N SER A 96 -12.35 -5.60 -7.17
CA SER A 96 -12.77 -7.00 -7.40
C SER A 96 -12.72 -7.86 -6.14
N THR A 97 -12.03 -7.38 -5.10
CA THR A 97 -11.86 -8.09 -3.82
C THR A 97 -12.91 -7.75 -2.78
N VAL A 98 -13.73 -6.72 -3.03
CA VAL A 98 -14.74 -6.26 -2.06
C VAL A 98 -16.05 -6.99 -2.30
N THR A 99 -16.45 -7.83 -1.36
CA THR A 99 -17.71 -8.59 -1.44
C THR A 99 -18.94 -7.78 -1.01
N ASN A 100 -18.75 -6.60 -0.41
CA ASN A 100 -19.84 -5.77 0.07
C ASN A 100 -19.75 -4.31 -0.43
N PRO A 101 -20.54 -3.92 -1.44
CA PRO A 101 -20.49 -2.58 -2.05
C PRO A 101 -20.89 -1.44 -1.10
N VAL A 102 -21.55 -1.73 0.02
CA VAL A 102 -21.96 -0.70 0.99
C VAL A 102 -20.76 -0.23 1.83
N ILE A 103 -19.78 -1.11 2.06
CA ILE A 103 -18.55 -0.78 2.78
C ILE A 103 -17.56 -0.04 1.89
N GLU A 104 -17.64 -0.23 0.58
CA GLU A 104 -16.79 0.39 -0.44
C GLU A 104 -16.84 1.93 -0.43
N GLN A 105 -17.93 2.50 0.05
CA GLN A 105 -18.12 3.97 0.14
C GLN A 105 -17.46 4.61 1.36
N LEU A 106 -17.04 3.84 2.34
CA LEU A 106 -16.63 4.41 3.63
C LEU A 106 -15.11 4.58 3.80
N ASP A 107 -14.31 3.67 3.23
CA ASP A 107 -12.86 3.90 3.22
C ASP A 107 -12.15 2.82 2.39
N GLY A 108 -11.37 2.97 1.47
CA GLY A 108 -10.63 1.98 0.69
C GLY A 108 -9.77 0.97 1.50
N THR A 109 -10.13 0.72 2.76
CA THR A 109 -9.36 -0.11 3.71
C THR A 109 -9.72 -1.59 3.66
N THR A 110 -10.86 -1.95 3.04
CA THR A 110 -11.34 -3.33 3.03
C THR A 110 -10.49 -4.29 2.21
N CYS A 111 -9.83 -3.82 1.17
CA CYS A 111 -8.98 -4.68 0.34
C CYS A 111 -7.59 -4.95 0.93
N ARG A 112 -7.17 -4.21 1.97
CA ARG A 112 -5.82 -4.30 2.58
C ARG A 112 -4.67 -4.31 1.57
N GLY A 113 -4.87 -3.65 0.40
CA GLY A 113 -3.91 -3.64 -0.69
C GLY A 113 -3.82 -4.93 -1.49
N THR A 114 -4.76 -5.85 -1.32
CA THR A 114 -4.79 -7.13 -2.04
C THR A 114 -5.58 -7.04 -3.33
N PHE A 115 -5.16 -7.79 -4.36
CA PHE A 115 -5.84 -7.91 -5.63
C PHE A 115 -5.45 -9.19 -6.38
N THR A 116 -6.16 -9.49 -7.46
CA THR A 116 -5.90 -10.64 -8.32
C THR A 116 -5.57 -10.18 -9.74
N ASP A 117 -5.04 -11.08 -10.55
CA ASP A 117 -4.71 -10.88 -11.97
C ASP A 117 -5.90 -10.98 -12.92
N ASP A 118 -7.12 -11.14 -12.42
CA ASP A 118 -8.33 -11.37 -13.25
C ASP A 118 -8.49 -10.37 -14.43
N MET A 119 -7.91 -9.16 -14.29
CA MET A 119 -8.00 -8.11 -15.31
C MET A 119 -6.81 -8.07 -16.29
N PHE A 120 -5.69 -8.78 -15.99
CA PHE A 120 -4.44 -8.60 -16.74
C PHE A 120 -3.60 -9.89 -16.91
N ASP A 121 -4.16 -11.05 -16.61
CA ASP A 121 -3.51 -12.38 -16.68
C ASP A 121 -2.40 -12.48 -17.74
N GLY A 122 -1.18 -12.80 -17.30
CA GLY A 122 0.02 -12.95 -18.12
C GLY A 122 0.56 -11.69 -18.79
N LYS A 123 0.14 -10.49 -18.38
CA LYS A 123 0.53 -9.21 -19.00
C LYS A 123 1.27 -8.30 -18.01
N ASP A 124 2.03 -7.36 -18.58
CA ASP A 124 2.51 -6.22 -17.81
C ASP A 124 1.31 -5.37 -17.36
N TYR A 125 1.28 -5.02 -16.09
CA TYR A 125 0.23 -4.20 -15.50
C TYR A 125 0.81 -3.05 -14.68
N THR A 126 0.08 -1.93 -14.61
CA THR A 126 0.46 -0.79 -13.76
C THR A 126 -0.63 -0.56 -12.73
N VAL A 127 -0.37 -0.98 -11.50
CA VAL A 127 -1.29 -0.75 -10.38
C VAL A 127 -1.13 0.67 -9.85
N ARG A 128 -2.24 1.31 -9.51
CA ARG A 128 -2.30 2.70 -9.08
C ARG A 128 -2.88 2.81 -7.67
N SER A 129 -2.16 3.55 -6.84
CA SER A 129 -2.62 3.95 -5.51
C SER A 129 -2.19 5.39 -5.21
N SER A 130 -2.65 5.94 -4.13
CA SER A 130 -2.17 7.23 -3.65
C SER A 130 -2.18 7.28 -2.14
N PHE A 131 -1.36 8.17 -1.58
CA PHE A 131 -1.29 8.36 -0.14
C PHE A 131 -1.02 9.83 0.19
N TRP A 132 -1.32 10.18 1.43
CA TRP A 132 -1.04 11.50 1.95
C TRP A 132 0.35 11.51 2.62
N PRO A 133 1.32 12.28 2.09
CA PRO A 133 2.60 12.46 2.77
C PRO A 133 2.38 13.30 4.02
N VAL A 134 2.27 12.67 5.17
CA VAL A 134 2.18 13.38 6.44
C VAL A 134 3.55 13.96 6.76
N ASP A 135 3.70 15.27 6.63
CA ASP A 135 4.84 16.00 7.16
C ASP A 135 4.73 16.04 8.68
N SER A 136 5.36 15.09 9.34
CA SER A 136 5.63 15.20 10.76
C SER A 136 6.80 16.18 10.97
N SER A 137 6.60 17.43 10.56
CA SER A 137 7.56 18.49 10.88
C SER A 137 7.47 18.79 12.37
N PHE A 138 8.38 18.23 13.15
CA PHE A 138 8.72 18.83 14.42
C PHE A 138 9.32 20.21 14.11
N LYS A 139 8.52 21.26 14.24
CA LYS A 139 9.00 22.64 14.17
C LYS A 139 9.74 22.98 15.47
N GLY A 140 10.91 22.41 15.62
CA GLY A 140 11.88 22.83 16.63
C GLY A 140 13.11 23.37 15.88
N ASP A 141 13.62 24.49 16.31
CA ASP A 141 14.85 25.05 15.77
C ASP A 141 15.94 23.97 15.73
N SER A 142 16.48 23.68 14.56
CA SER A 142 17.60 22.76 14.32
C SER A 142 17.29 21.25 14.21
N VAL A 143 16.05 20.84 13.93
CA VAL A 143 15.76 19.41 13.62
C VAL A 143 15.43 19.26 12.14
N THR A 144 16.19 18.40 11.47
CA THR A 144 15.87 17.97 10.10
C THR A 144 15.06 16.68 10.14
N THR A 145 13.94 16.67 9.44
CA THR A 145 13.07 15.50 9.33
C THR A 145 13.16 14.91 7.94
N THR A 146 13.52 13.63 7.83
CA THR A 146 13.51 12.87 6.59
C THR A 146 12.45 11.78 6.67
N VAL A 147 11.62 11.68 5.64
CA VAL A 147 10.57 10.67 5.57
C VAL A 147 10.89 9.70 4.44
N HIS A 148 10.96 8.41 4.76
CA HIS A 148 11.16 7.32 3.82
C HIS A 148 9.85 6.57 3.62
N TYR A 149 9.53 6.24 2.38
CA TYR A 149 8.42 5.38 2.04
C TYR A 149 8.95 4.09 1.43
N ASP A 150 8.64 2.97 2.09
CA ASP A 150 8.96 1.63 1.59
C ASP A 150 7.72 1.07 0.90
N ILE A 151 7.87 0.78 -0.39
CA ILE A 151 6.78 0.31 -1.25
C ILE A 151 7.08 -1.13 -1.64
N ARG A 152 6.19 -2.05 -1.24
CA ARG A 152 6.33 -3.47 -1.50
C ARG A 152 5.17 -3.99 -2.30
N LEU A 153 5.46 -4.56 -3.46
CA LEU A 153 4.51 -5.37 -4.22
C LEU A 153 4.93 -6.84 -4.08
N MET A 154 4.04 -7.65 -3.54
CA MET A 154 4.32 -9.06 -3.25
C MET A 154 3.32 -9.95 -3.96
N ALA A 155 3.79 -11.09 -4.48
CA ALA A 155 2.93 -12.22 -4.74
C ALA A 155 2.62 -12.92 -3.41
N ILE A 156 1.38 -13.30 -3.19
CA ILE A 156 0.92 -13.96 -1.96
C ILE A 156 0.21 -15.27 -2.31
N SER A 157 0.14 -16.19 -1.35
CA SER A 157 -0.63 -17.42 -1.56
C SER A 157 -2.14 -17.16 -1.56
N GLU A 158 -2.91 -18.04 -2.18
CA GLU A 158 -4.36 -17.96 -2.19
C GLU A 158 -4.94 -18.00 -0.76
N GLU A 159 -4.37 -18.82 0.11
CA GLU A 159 -4.81 -18.96 1.50
C GLU A 159 -4.60 -17.66 2.27
N TYR A 160 -3.44 -17.00 2.07
CA TYR A 160 -3.17 -15.71 2.71
C TYR A 160 -4.05 -14.60 2.15
N TYR A 161 -4.30 -14.59 0.83
CA TYR A 161 -5.25 -13.69 0.22
C TYR A 161 -6.65 -13.83 0.83
N ARG A 162 -7.17 -15.06 0.91
CA ARG A 162 -8.49 -15.35 1.51
C ARG A 162 -8.56 -14.90 2.97
N TYR A 163 -7.49 -15.10 3.75
CA TYR A 163 -7.42 -14.62 5.13
C TYR A 163 -7.51 -13.08 5.24
N LEU A 164 -6.96 -12.35 4.26
CA LEU A 164 -6.95 -10.88 4.28
C LEU A 164 -8.28 -10.25 3.86
N VAL A 165 -9.06 -10.92 2.99
CA VAL A 165 -10.30 -10.37 2.39
C VAL A 165 -11.59 -10.83 3.06
N VAL A 166 -11.51 -11.68 4.07
CA VAL A 166 -12.67 -12.18 4.84
C VAL A 166 -13.14 -11.22 5.95
#